data_516be5872356a6cdc89adfa6d293b195
#
_entry.id   516be5872356a6cdc89adfa6d293b195
#
_cell.length_a   1.000
_cell.length_b   1.000
_cell.length_c   1.000
_cell.angle_alpha   90.00
_cell.angle_beta   90.00
_cell.angle_gamma   90.00
#
_symmetry.space_group_name_H-M   'P 1'
#
loop_
_entity.id
_entity.type
_entity.pdbx_description
1 polymer ?
#
loop_
_entity_poly.entity_id
_entity_poly.type
_entity_poly.pdbx_seq_one_letter_code
_entity_poly.pdbx_strand_id
1 'polypeptide(L)'
;DICAGIVGCLITAILFIFIAPAIKIADPKGPVFFGQERVGKNGRKFKIYKFRSMYSDAEERKKELMDKNKMSGLMFKIDADPRIIGSGPDGKRKGLGHFLRASSLDEFPNFWSILKGDMSLVGTRPPTMDEYEKYELHHKSRLAAKPGLTGIWQVSGRSDFTDFEE
;
A
#
# COMPACT_ATOMS: atom_id res chain seq x y z
N ASP A 1 18.11 7.35 5.59
CA ASP A 1 17.32 6.57 4.63
C ASP A 1 18.12 5.48 3.90
N ILE A 2 19.37 5.75 3.50
CA ILE A 2 20.19 4.77 2.77
C ILE A 2 20.45 3.52 3.62
N CYS A 3 20.87 3.68 4.87
CA CYS A 3 21.10 2.55 5.78
C CYS A 3 19.80 1.76 6.03
N ALA A 4 18.69 2.46 6.28
CA ALA A 4 17.38 1.84 6.44
C ALA A 4 16.96 1.10 5.16
N GLY A 5 17.22 1.67 3.99
CA GLY A 5 16.95 1.04 2.70
C GLY A 5 17.75 -0.27 2.50
N ILE A 6 19.03 -0.26 2.83
CA ILE A 6 19.89 -1.47 2.72
C ILE A 6 19.40 -2.56 3.67
N VAL A 7 19.20 -2.24 4.94
CA VAL A 7 18.72 -3.21 5.95
C VAL A 7 17.35 -3.74 5.57
N GLY A 8 16.43 -2.85 5.17
CA GLY A 8 15.08 -3.23 4.76
C GLY A 8 15.08 -4.13 3.53
N CYS A 9 15.92 -3.90 2.53
CA CYS A 9 16.06 -4.76 1.36
C CYS A 9 16.60 -6.14 1.72
N LEU A 10 17.56 -6.24 2.65
CA LEU A 10 18.07 -7.52 3.13
C LEU A 10 16.98 -8.32 3.86
N ILE A 11 16.21 -7.66 4.72
CA ILE A 11 15.07 -8.28 5.40
C ILE A 11 14.02 -8.73 4.38
N THR A 12 13.73 -7.92 3.35
CA THR A 12 12.82 -8.28 2.27
C THR A 12 13.27 -9.55 1.54
N ALA A 13 14.56 -9.70 1.27
CA ALA A 13 15.10 -10.90 0.64
C ALA A 13 14.88 -12.16 1.50
N ILE A 14 15.04 -12.06 2.82
CA ILE A 14 14.76 -13.15 3.75
C ILE A 14 13.26 -13.46 3.78
N LEU A 15 12.41 -12.44 3.88
CA LEU A 15 10.96 -12.60 3.87
C LEU A 15 10.45 -13.22 2.56
N PHE A 16 11.07 -12.92 1.44
CA PHE A 16 10.73 -13.47 0.13
C PHE A 16 10.76 -15.00 0.14
N ILE A 17 11.74 -15.61 0.80
CA ILE A 17 11.89 -17.06 0.87
C ILE A 17 10.64 -17.72 1.49
N PHE A 18 9.99 -17.06 2.45
CA PHE A 18 8.81 -17.57 3.15
C PHE A 18 7.50 -17.09 2.53
N ILE A 19 7.43 -15.83 2.16
CA ILE A 19 6.18 -15.19 1.70
C ILE A 19 5.86 -15.54 0.25
N ALA A 20 6.86 -15.61 -0.63
CA ALA A 20 6.63 -15.88 -2.04
C ALA A 20 5.94 -17.24 -2.31
N PRO A 21 6.38 -18.36 -1.70
CA PRO A 21 5.68 -19.62 -1.83
C PRO A 21 4.25 -19.56 -1.30
N ALA A 22 4.03 -18.89 -0.16
CA ALA A 22 2.70 -18.76 0.45
C ALA A 22 1.72 -18.01 -0.47
N ILE A 23 2.15 -16.91 -1.09
CA ILE A 23 1.33 -16.16 -2.03
C ILE A 23 1.02 -16.99 -3.28
N LYS A 24 2.00 -17.69 -3.82
CA LYS A 24 1.84 -18.52 -5.02
C LYS A 24 0.92 -19.71 -4.79
N ILE A 25 0.93 -20.29 -3.60
CA ILE A 25 0.01 -21.38 -3.23
C ILE A 25 -1.42 -20.84 -3.08
N ALA A 26 -1.57 -19.66 -2.46
CA ALA A 26 -2.88 -19.06 -2.22
C ALA A 26 -3.55 -18.51 -3.50
N ASP A 27 -2.77 -17.90 -4.39
CA ASP A 27 -3.25 -17.40 -5.68
C ASP A 27 -2.13 -17.52 -6.73
N PRO A 28 -2.06 -18.62 -7.47
CA PRO A 28 -0.98 -18.85 -8.45
C PRO A 28 -1.09 -18.00 -9.72
N LYS A 29 -2.21 -17.33 -9.95
CA LYS A 29 -2.47 -16.57 -11.18
C LYS A 29 -1.70 -15.25 -11.28
N GLY A 30 -1.24 -14.68 -10.17
CA GLY A 30 -0.60 -13.40 -10.14
C GLY A 30 0.86 -13.45 -9.67
N PRO A 31 1.60 -12.33 -9.79
CA PRO A 31 2.99 -12.23 -9.33
C PRO A 31 3.08 -12.18 -7.81
N VAL A 32 4.29 -12.43 -7.29
CA VAL A 32 4.57 -12.30 -5.85
C VAL A 32 4.62 -10.83 -5.42
N PHE A 33 5.26 -9.98 -6.23
CA PHE A 33 5.31 -8.55 -5.99
C PHE A 33 4.20 -7.82 -6.73
N PHE A 34 3.64 -6.84 -6.06
CA PHE A 34 2.70 -5.87 -6.63
C PHE A 34 3.40 -4.53 -6.78
N GLY A 35 3.44 -4.00 -8.01
CA GLY A 35 3.95 -2.67 -8.31
C GLY A 35 2.81 -1.72 -8.65
N GLN A 36 2.82 -0.52 -8.09
CA GLN A 36 1.83 0.50 -8.37
C GLN A 36 2.50 1.86 -8.54
N GLU A 37 2.09 2.62 -9.54
CA GLU A 37 2.53 4.01 -9.70
C GLU A 37 1.91 4.91 -8.63
N ARG A 38 2.76 5.73 -8.07
CA ARG A 38 2.40 6.75 -7.08
C ARG A 38 3.02 8.08 -7.46
N VAL A 39 2.52 9.15 -6.86
CA VAL A 39 3.06 10.50 -7.07
C VAL A 39 3.89 10.88 -5.84
N GLY A 40 5.13 11.27 -6.10
CA GLY A 40 6.08 11.67 -5.08
C GLY A 40 6.37 13.16 -5.08
N LYS A 41 7.57 13.52 -4.59
CA LYS A 41 8.01 14.91 -4.46
C LYS A 41 7.85 15.69 -5.78
N ASN A 42 7.23 16.86 -5.69
CA ASN A 42 7.00 17.77 -6.81
C ASN A 42 6.17 17.16 -7.97
N GLY A 43 5.30 16.20 -7.66
CA GLY A 43 4.46 15.55 -8.66
C GLY A 43 5.17 14.49 -9.49
N ARG A 44 6.40 14.11 -9.12
CA ARG A 44 7.18 13.09 -9.85
C ARG A 44 6.60 11.70 -9.63
N LYS A 45 6.37 10.98 -10.70
CA LYS A 45 5.86 9.60 -10.65
C LYS A 45 6.97 8.63 -10.27
N PHE A 46 6.64 7.65 -9.43
CA PHE A 46 7.52 6.54 -9.09
C PHE A 46 6.69 5.28 -8.79
N LYS A 47 7.35 4.12 -8.69
CA LYS A 47 6.67 2.87 -8.32
C LYS A 47 6.93 2.51 -6.87
N ILE A 48 5.88 2.15 -6.16
CA ILE A 48 5.98 1.41 -4.91
C ILE A 48 5.91 -0.09 -5.19
N TYR A 49 6.50 -0.86 -4.31
CA TYR A 49 6.51 -2.32 -4.40
C TYR A 49 6.04 -2.92 -3.08
N LYS A 50 5.16 -3.91 -3.19
CA LYS A 50 4.64 -4.65 -2.03
C LYS A 50 4.61 -6.13 -2.34
N PHE A 51 4.64 -6.97 -1.29
CA PHE A 51 4.17 -8.34 -1.44
C PHE A 51 2.68 -8.32 -1.72
N ARG A 52 2.25 -9.09 -2.71
CA ARG A 52 0.85 -9.12 -3.09
C ARG A 52 -0.02 -9.72 -1.97
N SER A 53 -0.93 -8.95 -1.44
CA SER A 53 -1.87 -9.35 -0.38
C SER A 53 -3.32 -9.42 -0.87
N MET A 54 -3.57 -9.05 -2.13
CA MET A 54 -4.88 -9.11 -2.78
C MET A 54 -4.86 -10.07 -3.97
N TYR A 55 -6.04 -10.59 -4.33
CA TYR A 55 -6.19 -11.41 -5.52
C TYR A 55 -5.85 -10.63 -6.79
N SER A 56 -5.48 -11.34 -7.86
CA SER A 56 -5.05 -10.74 -9.13
C SER A 56 -6.12 -9.87 -9.82
N ASP A 57 -7.39 -10.11 -9.52
CA ASP A 57 -8.55 -9.35 -10.02
C ASP A 57 -9.02 -8.22 -9.08
N ALA A 58 -8.16 -7.79 -8.14
CA ALA A 58 -8.52 -6.81 -7.10
C ALA A 58 -9.00 -5.47 -7.68
N GLU A 59 -8.39 -4.97 -8.73
CA GLU A 59 -8.78 -3.70 -9.35
C GLU A 59 -10.16 -3.77 -10.04
N GLU A 60 -10.50 -4.91 -10.61
CA GLU A 60 -11.84 -5.14 -11.20
C GLU A 60 -12.91 -5.16 -10.10
N ARG A 61 -12.64 -5.89 -9.02
CA ARG A 61 -13.53 -5.97 -7.85
C ARG A 61 -13.67 -4.63 -7.12
N LYS A 62 -12.66 -3.77 -7.18
CA LYS A 62 -12.72 -2.44 -6.57
C LYS A 62 -13.88 -1.61 -7.11
N LYS A 63 -14.14 -1.67 -8.40
CA LYS A 63 -15.25 -0.94 -9.03
C LYS A 63 -16.60 -1.37 -8.50
N GLU A 64 -16.77 -2.66 -8.23
CA GLU A 64 -18.01 -3.23 -7.68
C GLU A 64 -18.21 -2.90 -6.20
N LEU A 65 -17.14 -2.52 -5.50
CA LEU A 65 -17.13 -2.27 -4.06
C LEU A 65 -17.08 -0.78 -3.69
N MET A 66 -17.15 0.11 -4.68
CA MET A 66 -17.04 1.56 -4.44
C MET A 66 -18.13 2.13 -3.53
N ASP A 67 -19.34 1.56 -3.57
CA ASP A 67 -20.45 1.93 -2.70
C ASP A 67 -20.23 1.57 -1.22
N LYS A 68 -19.33 0.63 -0.94
CA LYS A 68 -18.95 0.19 0.42
C LYS A 68 -17.75 0.94 0.98
N ASN A 69 -17.27 1.98 0.29
CA ASN A 69 -16.12 2.75 0.73
C ASN A 69 -16.40 3.48 2.04
N LYS A 70 -15.54 3.27 3.04
CA LYS A 70 -15.60 3.94 4.34
C LYS A 70 -15.02 5.35 4.34
N MET A 71 -14.08 5.61 3.43
CA MET A 71 -13.41 6.91 3.36
C MET A 71 -14.23 7.87 2.53
N SER A 72 -14.45 9.08 3.07
CA SER A 72 -14.94 10.19 2.27
C SER A 72 -13.82 10.81 1.44
N GLY A 73 -14.16 11.41 0.31
CA GLY A 73 -13.20 12.13 -0.52
C GLY A 73 -12.27 11.25 -1.34
N LEU A 74 -10.96 11.39 -1.16
CA LEU A 74 -9.94 10.96 -2.13
C LEU A 74 -9.37 9.55 -1.90
N MET A 75 -9.74 8.86 -0.82
CA MET A 75 -9.21 7.54 -0.48
C MET A 75 -10.29 6.46 -0.53
N PHE A 76 -9.86 5.20 -0.71
CA PHE A 76 -10.72 4.04 -0.75
C PHE A 76 -10.39 3.08 0.40
N LYS A 77 -11.39 2.72 1.20
CA LYS A 77 -11.25 1.77 2.29
C LYS A 77 -12.59 1.12 2.64
N ILE A 78 -12.59 -0.20 2.81
CA ILE A 78 -13.74 -0.97 3.29
C ILE A 78 -13.33 -1.92 4.41
N ASP A 79 -14.25 -2.26 5.32
CA ASP A 79 -13.95 -3.13 6.48
C ASP A 79 -13.75 -4.59 6.10
N ALA A 80 -14.73 -5.17 5.43
CA ALA A 80 -14.71 -6.56 5.00
C ALA A 80 -14.37 -6.59 3.51
N ASP A 81 -13.08 -6.65 3.17
CA ASP A 81 -12.61 -6.59 1.79
C ASP A 81 -12.39 -7.99 1.22
N PRO A 82 -13.26 -8.47 0.30
CA PRO A 82 -13.11 -9.79 -0.30
C PRO A 82 -11.94 -9.88 -1.28
N ARG A 83 -11.30 -8.78 -1.64
CA ARG A 83 -10.12 -8.77 -2.52
C ARG A 83 -8.86 -9.26 -1.83
N ILE A 84 -8.82 -9.26 -0.49
CA ILE A 84 -7.67 -9.70 0.29
C ILE A 84 -7.55 -11.22 0.24
N ILE A 85 -6.37 -11.74 -0.04
CA ILE A 85 -6.10 -13.18 -0.12
C ILE A 85 -6.51 -13.87 1.18
N GLY A 86 -7.36 -14.87 1.08
CA GLY A 86 -7.87 -15.65 2.21
C GLY A 86 -9.05 -15.04 2.96
N SER A 87 -9.62 -13.92 2.49
CA SER A 87 -10.73 -13.25 3.16
C SER A 87 -12.10 -13.91 2.99
N GLY A 88 -12.23 -14.81 2.02
CA GLY A 88 -13.53 -15.41 1.64
C GLY A 88 -14.42 -14.47 0.81
N PRO A 89 -15.56 -14.98 0.30
CA PRO A 89 -16.44 -14.19 -0.58
C PRO A 89 -17.05 -12.96 0.07
N ASP A 90 -17.28 -13.00 1.39
CA ASP A 90 -17.85 -11.88 2.17
C ASP A 90 -16.78 -10.95 2.77
N GLY A 91 -15.52 -11.23 2.57
CA GLY A 91 -14.40 -10.45 3.08
C GLY A 91 -14.13 -10.53 4.57
N LYS A 92 -14.87 -11.35 5.31
CA LYS A 92 -14.80 -11.39 6.79
C LYS A 92 -13.72 -12.31 7.34
N ARG A 93 -13.32 -13.31 6.56
CA ARG A 93 -12.27 -14.26 6.98
C ARG A 93 -10.90 -13.58 7.03
N LYS A 94 -10.14 -13.85 8.10
CA LYS A 94 -8.76 -13.39 8.24
C LYS A 94 -7.80 -14.49 7.79
N GLY A 95 -7.17 -14.31 6.64
CA GLY A 95 -6.21 -15.23 6.06
C GLY A 95 -4.84 -14.62 5.84
N LEU A 96 -4.08 -15.15 4.86
CA LEU A 96 -2.72 -14.72 4.54
C LEU A 96 -2.61 -13.22 4.25
N GLY A 97 -3.50 -12.68 3.43
CA GLY A 97 -3.47 -11.27 3.06
C GLY A 97 -3.69 -10.37 4.27
N HIS A 98 -4.59 -10.73 5.16
CA HIS A 98 -4.82 -9.99 6.42
C HIS A 98 -3.58 -10.01 7.32
N PHE A 99 -2.93 -11.17 7.45
CA PHE A 99 -1.70 -11.30 8.21
C PHE A 99 -0.59 -10.38 7.66
N LEU A 100 -0.38 -10.41 6.35
CA LEU A 100 0.64 -9.57 5.70
C LEU A 100 0.36 -8.07 5.92
N ARG A 101 -0.89 -7.65 5.79
CA ARG A 101 -1.28 -6.24 5.96
C ARG A 101 -1.24 -5.79 7.42
N ALA A 102 -1.71 -6.62 8.35
CA ALA A 102 -1.72 -6.30 9.77
C ALA A 102 -0.31 -6.21 10.35
N SER A 103 0.61 -7.06 9.90
CA SER A 103 2.01 -7.04 10.31
C SER A 103 2.86 -6.03 9.54
N SER A 104 2.31 -5.41 8.49
CA SER A 104 3.02 -4.53 7.55
C SER A 104 4.18 -5.20 6.81
N LEU A 105 4.26 -6.52 6.82
CA LEU A 105 5.29 -7.27 6.08
C LEU A 105 5.14 -7.10 4.56
N ASP A 106 3.93 -6.84 4.08
CA ASP A 106 3.65 -6.59 2.67
C ASP A 106 4.34 -5.32 2.13
N GLU A 107 4.70 -4.39 2.99
CA GLU A 107 5.31 -3.11 2.62
C GLU A 107 6.84 -3.12 2.61
N PHE A 108 7.49 -4.19 3.06
CA PHE A 108 8.97 -4.28 3.08
C PHE A 108 9.63 -4.06 1.71
N PRO A 109 9.08 -4.51 0.58
CA PRO A 109 9.67 -4.20 -0.73
C PRO A 109 9.80 -2.70 -1.05
N ASN A 110 9.05 -1.82 -0.38
CA ASN A 110 9.20 -0.36 -0.52
C ASN A 110 10.57 0.17 -0.06
N PHE A 111 11.32 -0.58 0.71
CA PHE A 111 12.70 -0.20 1.05
C PHE A 111 13.58 -0.05 -0.20
N TRP A 112 13.25 -0.73 -1.27
CA TRP A 112 13.89 -0.51 -2.57
C TRP A 112 13.65 0.91 -3.10
N SER A 113 12.42 1.43 -2.99
CA SER A 113 12.10 2.81 -3.37
C SER A 113 12.80 3.84 -2.46
N ILE A 114 12.98 3.52 -1.18
CA ILE A 114 13.75 4.35 -0.25
C ILE A 114 15.23 4.36 -0.68
N LEU A 115 15.80 3.22 -1.00
CA LEU A 115 17.20 3.08 -1.42
C LEU A 115 17.47 3.83 -2.73
N LYS A 116 16.53 3.81 -3.68
CA LYS A 116 16.62 4.58 -4.92
C LYS A 116 16.46 6.09 -4.74
N GLY A 117 15.95 6.54 -3.61
CA GLY A 117 15.72 7.95 -3.31
C GLY A 117 14.34 8.50 -3.69
N ASP A 118 13.41 7.65 -4.14
CA ASP A 118 12.03 8.06 -4.47
C ASP A 118 11.19 8.34 -3.22
N MET A 119 11.51 7.66 -2.12
CA MET A 119 10.82 7.76 -0.84
C MET A 119 11.82 8.00 0.29
N SER A 120 11.29 8.47 1.43
CA SER A 120 11.96 8.48 2.73
C SER A 120 11.35 7.42 3.65
N LEU A 121 12.03 7.12 4.77
CA LEU A 121 11.44 6.27 5.81
C LEU A 121 10.21 6.93 6.42
N VAL A 122 10.30 8.23 6.71
CA VAL A 122 9.23 9.01 7.32
C VAL A 122 8.80 10.13 6.38
N GLY A 123 7.50 10.26 6.16
CA GLY A 123 6.91 11.29 5.32
C GLY A 123 5.42 11.05 5.11
N THR A 124 4.80 11.88 4.27
CA THR A 124 3.40 11.73 3.91
C THR A 124 3.20 10.49 3.02
N ARG A 125 2.04 9.86 3.14
CA ARG A 125 1.67 8.75 2.24
C ARG A 125 1.62 9.24 0.79
N PRO A 126 2.31 8.58 -0.14
CA PRO A 126 2.23 8.97 -1.55
C PRO A 126 0.83 8.63 -2.12
N PRO A 127 0.17 9.60 -2.78
CA PRO A 127 -1.13 9.34 -3.40
C PRO A 127 -1.00 8.40 -4.60
N THR A 128 -2.08 7.67 -4.91
CA THR A 128 -2.22 6.98 -6.18
C THR A 128 -2.43 8.00 -7.32
N MET A 129 -2.31 7.55 -8.57
CA MET A 129 -2.58 8.43 -9.71
C MET A 129 -4.01 8.96 -9.69
N ASP A 130 -4.99 8.11 -9.38
CA ASP A 130 -6.41 8.49 -9.31
C ASP A 130 -6.67 9.51 -8.19
N GLU A 131 -6.06 9.31 -7.02
CA GLU A 131 -6.14 10.25 -5.90
C GLU A 131 -5.51 11.60 -6.27
N TYR A 132 -4.35 11.60 -6.91
CA TYR A 132 -3.65 12.81 -7.32
C TYR A 132 -4.43 13.64 -8.34
N GLU A 133 -5.11 13.00 -9.27
CA GLU A 133 -5.96 13.69 -10.26
C GLU A 133 -7.10 14.49 -9.62
N LYS A 134 -7.55 14.04 -8.42
CA LYS A 134 -8.60 14.70 -7.63
C LYS A 134 -8.04 15.74 -6.65
N TYR A 135 -6.71 15.90 -6.56
CA TYR A 135 -6.07 16.85 -5.64
C TYR A 135 -6.39 18.28 -6.04
N GLU A 136 -6.81 19.07 -5.06
CA GLU A 136 -6.87 20.52 -5.14
C GLU A 136 -5.48 21.14 -4.86
N LEU A 137 -5.33 22.44 -5.07
CA LEU A 137 -4.05 23.11 -4.93
C LEU A 137 -3.44 22.96 -3.52
N HIS A 138 -4.25 23.06 -2.49
CA HIS A 138 -3.79 22.91 -1.10
C HIS A 138 -3.34 21.48 -0.77
N HIS A 139 -3.94 20.45 -1.37
CA HIS A 139 -3.50 19.06 -1.22
C HIS A 139 -2.11 18.82 -1.79
N LYS A 140 -1.75 19.53 -2.87
CA LYS A 140 -0.45 19.38 -3.55
C LYS A 140 0.72 19.88 -2.70
N SER A 141 0.49 20.67 -1.67
CA SER A 141 1.53 21.09 -0.72
C SER A 141 2.20 19.89 -0.01
N ARG A 142 1.48 18.79 0.16
CA ARG A 142 2.00 17.53 0.73
C ARG A 142 3.15 16.95 -0.10
N LEU A 143 3.23 17.31 -1.38
CA LEU A 143 4.25 16.82 -2.31
C LEU A 143 5.51 17.69 -2.35
N ALA A 144 5.62 18.71 -1.51
CA ALA A 144 6.83 19.55 -1.41
C ALA A 144 8.03 18.76 -0.83
N ALA A 145 7.79 17.68 -0.12
CA ALA A 145 8.81 16.79 0.43
C ALA A 145 8.68 15.38 -0.14
N LYS A 146 9.71 14.54 0.08
CA LYS A 146 9.62 13.11 -0.27
C LYS A 146 8.50 12.43 0.52
N PRO A 147 7.69 11.58 -0.12
CA PRO A 147 6.73 10.75 0.59
C PRO A 147 7.46 9.73 1.46
N GLY A 148 6.79 9.24 2.50
CA GLY A 148 7.35 8.30 3.45
C GLY A 148 6.69 6.93 3.42
N LEU A 149 7.43 5.93 3.87
CA LEU A 149 6.91 4.59 4.15
C LEU A 149 5.99 4.63 5.37
N THR A 150 6.35 5.39 6.37
CA THR A 150 5.53 5.66 7.56
C THR A 150 5.42 7.17 7.79
N GLY A 151 4.47 7.60 8.59
CA GLY A 151 4.25 9.01 8.90
C GLY A 151 3.23 9.17 10.01
N ILE A 152 2.89 10.42 10.32
CA ILE A 152 1.95 10.77 11.40
C ILE A 152 0.63 10.04 11.22
N TRP A 153 0.10 9.98 10.00
CA TRP A 153 -1.16 9.30 9.71
C TRP A 153 -1.14 7.81 10.12
N GLN A 154 -0.04 7.09 9.85
CA GLN A 154 0.07 5.67 10.20
C GLN A 154 0.18 5.42 11.70
N VAL A 155 0.84 6.32 12.44
CA VAL A 155 1.07 6.13 13.88
C VAL A 155 -0.07 6.71 14.75
N SER A 156 -0.91 7.57 14.18
CA SER A 156 -2.02 8.24 14.87
C SER A 156 -3.36 7.53 14.73
N GLY A 157 -3.37 6.23 14.38
CA GLY A 157 -4.60 5.46 14.25
C GLY A 157 -5.21 5.47 12.85
N ARG A 158 -4.40 5.18 11.85
CA ARG A 158 -4.79 5.16 10.41
C ARG A 158 -6.13 4.49 10.09
N SER A 159 -6.57 3.59 10.95
CA SER A 159 -7.83 2.87 10.77
C SER A 159 -9.05 3.63 11.27
N ASP A 160 -8.85 4.64 12.08
CA ASP A 160 -9.91 5.39 12.74
C ASP A 160 -10.34 6.63 11.97
N PHE A 161 -9.46 7.11 11.07
CA PHE A 161 -9.77 8.25 10.21
C PHE A 161 -10.70 7.85 9.07
N THR A 162 -11.71 8.65 8.83
CA THR A 162 -12.70 8.48 7.74
C THR A 162 -12.68 9.62 6.74
N ASP A 163 -12.11 10.76 7.10
CA ASP A 163 -11.97 11.92 6.23
C ASP A 163 -10.50 12.07 5.78
N PHE A 164 -10.33 12.49 4.53
CA PHE A 164 -9.01 12.74 3.95
C PHE A 164 -8.34 13.99 4.54
N GLU A 165 -9.12 14.98 4.96
CA GLU A 165 -8.63 16.24 5.52
C GLU A 165 -8.17 16.12 6.98
N GLU A 166 -8.58 15.07 7.71
CA GLU A 166 -8.08 14.79 9.05
C GLU A 166 -6.59 14.38 9.02
#